data_e9656d02839a300b798ca37b5ef4fa66
#
_entry.id   e9656d02839a300b798ca37b5ef4fa66
#
_cell.length_a   1.000
_cell.length_b   1.000
_cell.length_c   1.000
_cell.angle_alpha   90.00
_cell.angle_beta   90.00
_cell.angle_gamma   90.00
#
_symmetry.space_group_name_H-M   'P 1'
#
loop_
_entity.id
_entity.type
_entity.pdbx_description
1 polymer ?
#
loop_
_entity_poly.entity_id
_entity_poly.type
_entity_poly.pdbx_seq_one_letter_code
_entity_poly.pdbx_strand_id
1 'polypeptide(L)'
;TYVAELYVDTVNIIHFMHDKYAYEASQFALHDTNLERIAAYGIAGLSIAADSLSAIKYATVKPIRIENGVAIDFETIGDFPKYGNDDDRADDLAVNTVTFFSDELKKHPIYRNAIHTLSALTITSNVMYGKKTGSTPDGRKLGEPLAPGANPMHGRDENGALASLNSVAKIPYRDVCQDGVSNTFSIVPDALGKDQEQRVQNLTTILDGYFVQGAHHLNVNVMHRETLIDAMEHPEKYP
;
A
#
# COMPACT_ATOMS: atom_id res chain seq x y z
N THR A 1 -16.04 2.08 10.41
CA THR A 1 -17.08 3.10 10.60
C THR A 1 -16.52 4.36 11.27
N TYR A 2 -16.17 4.34 12.59
CA TYR A 2 -15.68 5.53 13.31
C TYR A 2 -14.45 6.20 12.66
N VAL A 3 -13.44 5.41 12.26
CA VAL A 3 -12.22 5.95 11.61
C VAL A 3 -12.54 6.59 10.26
N ALA A 4 -13.45 6.01 9.47
CA ALA A 4 -13.88 6.58 8.19
C ALA A 4 -14.59 7.92 8.40
N GLU A 5 -15.50 8.01 9.36
CA GLU A 5 -16.19 9.26 9.74
C GLU A 5 -15.20 10.35 10.13
N LEU A 6 -14.31 10.05 11.08
CA LEU A 6 -13.28 11.00 11.55
C LEU A 6 -12.38 11.47 10.40
N TYR A 7 -12.03 10.56 9.48
CA TYR A 7 -11.17 10.89 8.33
C TYR A 7 -11.90 11.82 7.37
N VAL A 8 -13.17 11.53 7.03
CA VAL A 8 -13.99 12.41 6.18
C VAL A 8 -14.18 13.78 6.82
N ASP A 9 -14.50 13.86 8.11
CA ASP A 9 -14.65 15.12 8.82
C ASP A 9 -13.36 15.94 8.81
N THR A 10 -12.21 15.28 9.00
CA THR A 10 -10.90 15.94 8.94
C THR A 10 -10.62 16.52 7.55
N VAL A 11 -10.88 15.74 6.49
CA VAL A 11 -10.70 16.18 5.11
C VAL A 11 -11.67 17.31 4.77
N ASN A 12 -12.92 17.26 5.24
CA ASN A 12 -13.90 18.34 5.09
C ASN A 12 -13.40 19.66 5.70
N ILE A 13 -12.80 19.61 6.88
CA ILE A 13 -12.19 20.78 7.53
C ILE A 13 -11.03 21.33 6.68
N ILE A 14 -10.16 20.47 6.18
CA ILE A 14 -9.02 20.86 5.33
C ILE A 14 -9.53 21.56 4.06
N HIS A 15 -10.49 20.97 3.35
CA HIS A 15 -11.07 21.56 2.14
C HIS A 15 -11.76 22.91 2.41
N PHE A 16 -12.50 23.01 3.51
CA PHE A 16 -13.10 24.28 3.95
C PHE A 16 -12.05 25.35 4.21
N MET A 17 -10.93 24.98 4.88
CA MET A 17 -9.86 25.93 5.18
C MET A 17 -9.11 26.38 3.91
N HIS A 18 -8.92 25.48 2.94
CA HIS A 18 -8.36 25.84 1.64
C HIS A 18 -9.27 26.82 0.89
N ASP A 19 -10.58 26.60 0.86
CA ASP A 19 -11.52 27.54 0.25
C ASP A 19 -11.50 28.91 0.97
N LYS A 20 -11.44 28.90 2.29
CA LYS A 20 -11.50 30.13 3.09
C LYS A 20 -10.22 30.98 3.01
N TYR A 21 -9.06 30.37 3.06
CA TYR A 21 -7.77 31.07 3.19
C TYR A 21 -6.92 31.07 1.92
N ALA A 22 -7.05 30.03 1.08
CA ALA A 22 -6.33 29.95 -0.18
C ALA A 22 -7.20 30.25 -1.41
N TYR A 23 -8.49 30.58 -1.22
CA TYR A 23 -9.45 30.89 -2.30
C TYR A 23 -9.56 29.81 -3.37
N GLU A 24 -9.42 28.54 -2.98
CA GLU A 24 -9.34 27.40 -3.89
C GLU A 24 -10.54 27.31 -4.84
N ALA A 25 -11.76 27.52 -4.32
CA ALA A 25 -12.97 27.53 -5.16
C ALA A 25 -12.94 28.59 -6.26
N SER A 26 -12.39 29.78 -5.98
CA SER A 26 -12.27 30.86 -6.98
C SER A 26 -11.19 30.54 -8.00
N GLN A 27 -10.10 29.92 -7.59
CA GLN A 27 -9.04 29.48 -8.49
C GLN A 27 -9.54 28.39 -9.46
N PHE A 28 -10.25 27.40 -8.97
CA PHE A 28 -10.85 26.38 -9.82
C PHE A 28 -11.82 26.96 -10.86
N ALA A 29 -12.65 27.92 -10.47
CA ALA A 29 -13.60 28.58 -11.38
C ALA A 29 -12.92 29.33 -12.54
N LEU A 30 -11.64 29.67 -12.40
CA LEU A 30 -10.86 30.28 -13.48
C LEU A 30 -10.30 29.24 -14.48
N HIS A 31 -10.21 27.99 -14.07
CA HIS A 31 -9.63 26.93 -14.90
C HIS A 31 -10.65 26.06 -15.60
N ASP A 32 -11.85 25.86 -15.01
CA ASP A 32 -12.87 24.98 -15.57
C ASP A 32 -14.27 25.51 -15.27
N THR A 33 -15.16 25.38 -16.27
CA THR A 33 -16.58 25.70 -16.13
C THR A 33 -17.38 24.53 -15.53
N ASN A 34 -16.86 23.34 -15.59
CA ASN A 34 -17.46 22.10 -15.06
C ASN A 34 -16.58 21.46 -14.03
N LEU A 35 -16.53 22.04 -12.85
CA LEU A 35 -15.65 21.64 -11.76
C LEU A 35 -16.05 20.30 -11.16
N GLU A 36 -15.15 19.33 -11.25
CA GLU A 36 -15.21 18.08 -10.51
C GLU A 36 -14.22 18.14 -9.35
N ARG A 37 -14.73 18.05 -8.11
CA ARG A 37 -13.90 18.02 -6.92
C ARG A 37 -13.65 16.57 -6.50
N ILE A 38 -12.40 16.29 -6.16
CA ILE A 38 -11.98 14.99 -5.67
C ILE A 38 -11.43 15.16 -4.25
N ALA A 39 -11.84 14.29 -3.33
CA ALA A 39 -11.26 14.17 -2.02
C ALA A 39 -10.48 12.87 -1.92
N ALA A 40 -9.17 13.01 -1.85
CA ALA A 40 -8.23 11.91 -1.83
C ALA A 40 -7.97 11.42 -0.41
N TYR A 41 -8.20 10.14 -0.17
CA TYR A 41 -7.93 9.45 1.09
C TYR A 41 -6.79 8.46 0.91
N GLY A 42 -5.71 8.61 1.67
CA GLY A 42 -4.57 7.70 1.61
C GLY A 42 -4.60 6.66 2.72
N ILE A 43 -4.19 5.43 2.41
CA ILE A 43 -3.95 4.37 3.39
C ILE A 43 -2.50 3.89 3.32
N ALA A 44 -1.99 3.43 4.46
CA ALA A 44 -0.68 2.81 4.60
C ALA A 44 -0.80 1.45 5.30
N GLY A 45 0.07 0.50 4.94
CA GLY A 45 0.14 -0.80 5.61
C GLY A 45 -0.88 -1.81 5.10
N LEU A 46 -1.33 -1.70 3.84
CA LEU A 46 -2.30 -2.62 3.25
C LEU A 46 -1.84 -4.09 3.34
N SER A 47 -0.61 -4.38 2.95
CA SER A 47 -0.05 -5.74 3.00
C SER A 47 0.01 -6.30 4.42
N ILE A 48 0.34 -5.45 5.41
CA ILE A 48 0.40 -5.85 6.81
C ILE A 48 -1.00 -6.16 7.34
N ALA A 49 -2.02 -5.39 6.94
CA ALA A 49 -3.40 -5.67 7.28
C ALA A 49 -3.87 -7.00 6.66
N ALA A 50 -3.59 -7.23 5.39
CA ALA A 50 -3.91 -8.48 4.69
C ALA A 50 -3.23 -9.68 5.35
N ASP A 51 -1.93 -9.59 5.61
CA ASP A 51 -1.15 -10.67 6.24
C ASP A 51 -1.61 -10.93 7.69
N SER A 52 -1.95 -9.87 8.44
CA SER A 52 -2.49 -10.00 9.80
C SER A 52 -3.85 -10.70 9.81
N LEU A 53 -4.73 -10.37 8.88
CA LEU A 53 -6.02 -11.05 8.72
C LEU A 53 -5.83 -12.50 8.26
N SER A 54 -4.86 -12.75 7.39
CA SER A 54 -4.47 -14.09 6.96
C SER A 54 -3.93 -14.91 8.15
N ALA A 55 -3.04 -14.34 8.94
CA ALA A 55 -2.51 -15.01 10.14
C ALA A 55 -3.64 -15.37 11.13
N ILE A 56 -4.57 -14.45 11.38
CA ILE A 56 -5.73 -14.69 12.26
C ILE A 56 -6.63 -15.81 11.70
N LYS A 57 -6.77 -15.89 10.37
CA LYS A 57 -7.66 -16.85 9.71
C LYS A 57 -7.05 -18.24 9.59
N TYR A 58 -5.75 -18.37 9.35
CA TYR A 58 -5.11 -19.62 8.96
C TYR A 58 -4.07 -20.14 9.95
N ALA A 59 -3.60 -19.29 10.89
CA ALA A 59 -2.67 -19.67 11.94
C ALA A 59 -3.31 -19.54 13.34
N THR A 60 -2.54 -19.80 14.38
CA THR A 60 -2.96 -19.54 15.76
C THR A 60 -2.29 -18.26 16.25
N VAL A 61 -3.05 -17.21 16.45
CA VAL A 61 -2.57 -15.92 16.93
C VAL A 61 -2.95 -15.71 18.39
N LYS A 62 -1.97 -15.54 19.27
CA LYS A 62 -2.17 -15.26 20.69
C LYS A 62 -1.69 -13.83 20.99
N PRO A 63 -2.58 -12.92 21.39
CA PRO A 63 -2.19 -11.58 21.81
C PRO A 63 -1.49 -11.62 23.18
N ILE A 64 -0.33 -10.98 23.27
CA ILE A 64 0.36 -10.72 24.53
C ILE A 64 -0.15 -9.38 25.08
N ARG A 65 -0.79 -9.42 26.25
CA ARG A 65 -1.48 -8.26 26.83
C ARG A 65 -0.82 -7.79 28.11
N ILE A 66 -0.87 -6.48 28.35
CA ILE A 66 -0.55 -5.89 29.66
C ILE A 66 -1.78 -5.91 30.58
N GLU A 67 -1.61 -5.56 31.85
CA GLU A 67 -2.65 -5.63 32.87
C GLU A 67 -3.96 -4.92 32.51
N ASN A 68 -3.91 -3.82 31.76
CA ASN A 68 -5.10 -3.09 31.31
C ASN A 68 -5.79 -3.74 30.09
N GLY A 69 -5.35 -4.91 29.65
CA GLY A 69 -5.93 -5.66 28.53
C GLY A 69 -5.47 -5.26 27.13
N VAL A 70 -4.64 -4.23 26.98
CA VAL A 70 -4.11 -3.80 25.69
C VAL A 70 -3.08 -4.82 25.18
N ALA A 71 -3.22 -5.24 23.91
CA ALA A 71 -2.23 -6.09 23.27
C ALA A 71 -1.00 -5.26 22.91
N ILE A 72 0.17 -5.74 23.31
CA ILE A 72 1.47 -5.11 23.03
C ILE A 72 2.31 -5.91 22.04
N ASP A 73 2.04 -7.20 21.90
CA ASP A 73 2.70 -8.09 20.94
C ASP A 73 1.80 -9.29 20.60
N PHE A 74 2.24 -10.11 19.66
CA PHE A 74 1.53 -11.30 19.20
C PHE A 74 2.51 -12.48 19.06
N GLU A 75 2.09 -13.64 19.53
CA GLU A 75 2.70 -14.94 19.22
C GLU A 75 1.86 -15.58 18.10
N THR A 76 2.46 -15.76 16.93
CA THR A 76 1.80 -16.40 15.78
C THR A 76 2.46 -17.74 15.51
N ILE A 77 1.67 -18.80 15.62
CA ILE A 77 2.11 -20.21 15.53
C ILE A 77 1.42 -20.85 14.33
N GLY A 78 2.21 -21.45 13.47
CA GLY A 78 1.75 -22.04 12.20
C GLY A 78 2.01 -21.13 11.02
N ASP A 79 1.86 -21.70 9.82
CA ASP A 79 2.04 -20.98 8.56
C ASP A 79 0.71 -20.41 8.06
N PHE A 80 0.78 -19.33 7.29
CA PHE A 80 -0.38 -18.67 6.69
C PHE A 80 -0.01 -18.08 5.33
N PRO A 81 -0.98 -17.96 4.40
CA PRO A 81 -0.77 -17.30 3.12
C PRO A 81 -0.35 -15.85 3.31
N LYS A 82 0.68 -15.41 2.59
CA LYS A 82 1.20 -14.04 2.66
C LYS A 82 0.91 -13.31 1.35
N TYR A 83 0.53 -12.06 1.47
CA TYR A 83 0.32 -11.17 0.34
C TYR A 83 1.61 -10.97 -0.45
N GLY A 84 1.51 -10.94 -1.79
CA GLY A 84 2.66 -10.85 -2.69
C GLY A 84 3.13 -12.19 -3.26
N ASN A 85 2.34 -13.25 -3.14
CA ASN A 85 2.68 -14.59 -3.62
C ASN A 85 1.68 -15.14 -4.65
N ASP A 86 0.82 -14.28 -5.20
CA ASP A 86 -0.28 -14.65 -6.12
C ASP A 86 -1.19 -15.73 -5.51
N ASP A 87 -1.46 -15.59 -4.22
CA ASP A 87 -2.34 -16.49 -3.46
C ASP A 87 -3.62 -15.74 -3.10
N ASP A 88 -4.73 -16.11 -3.74
CA ASP A 88 -6.04 -15.46 -3.54
C ASP A 88 -6.50 -15.47 -2.09
N ARG A 89 -6.04 -16.43 -1.27
CA ARG A 89 -6.35 -16.46 0.16
C ARG A 89 -5.84 -15.25 0.93
N ALA A 90 -4.72 -14.67 0.51
CA ALA A 90 -4.14 -13.44 1.07
C ALA A 90 -4.51 -12.21 0.24
N ASP A 91 -4.47 -12.32 -1.08
CA ASP A 91 -4.74 -11.22 -2.01
C ASP A 91 -6.17 -10.71 -1.88
N ASP A 92 -7.15 -11.61 -1.77
CA ASP A 92 -8.55 -11.24 -1.51
C ASP A 92 -8.74 -10.47 -0.19
N LEU A 93 -7.92 -10.74 0.82
CA LEU A 93 -7.98 -9.97 2.07
C LEU A 93 -7.50 -8.53 1.86
N ALA A 94 -6.51 -8.30 1.02
CA ALA A 94 -6.08 -6.96 0.65
C ALA A 94 -7.17 -6.23 -0.16
N VAL A 95 -7.71 -6.87 -1.20
CA VAL A 95 -8.81 -6.33 -2.03
C VAL A 95 -10.03 -5.99 -1.18
N ASN A 96 -10.46 -6.92 -0.32
CA ASN A 96 -11.60 -6.71 0.56
C ASN A 96 -11.36 -5.57 1.56
N THR A 97 -10.13 -5.41 2.07
CA THR A 97 -9.78 -4.34 3.00
C THR A 97 -9.92 -2.96 2.36
N VAL A 98 -9.39 -2.76 1.15
CA VAL A 98 -9.52 -1.45 0.46
C VAL A 98 -10.95 -1.18 0.04
N THR A 99 -11.66 -2.19 -0.44
CA THR A 99 -13.07 -2.06 -0.85
C THR A 99 -13.94 -1.70 0.34
N PHE A 100 -13.83 -2.43 1.44
CA PHE A 100 -14.56 -2.14 2.66
C PHE A 100 -14.30 -0.71 3.17
N PHE A 101 -13.05 -0.28 3.18
CA PHE A 101 -12.71 1.05 3.67
C PHE A 101 -13.25 2.16 2.75
N SER A 102 -13.15 1.97 1.43
CA SER A 102 -13.74 2.87 0.44
C SER A 102 -15.25 3.00 0.61
N ASP A 103 -15.95 1.87 0.81
CA ASP A 103 -17.39 1.85 1.02
C ASP A 103 -17.79 2.54 2.34
N GLU A 104 -16.97 2.40 3.39
CA GLU A 104 -17.19 3.13 4.64
C GLU A 104 -17.02 4.63 4.49
N LEU A 105 -15.99 5.10 3.74
CA LEU A 105 -15.79 6.53 3.45
C LEU A 105 -17.00 7.14 2.71
N LYS A 106 -17.51 6.44 1.71
CA LYS A 106 -18.65 6.87 0.86
C LYS A 106 -19.97 7.04 1.64
N LYS A 107 -20.08 6.51 2.85
CA LYS A 107 -21.27 6.69 3.70
C LYS A 107 -21.36 8.09 4.34
N HIS A 108 -20.28 8.86 4.32
CA HIS A 108 -20.19 10.14 5.00
C HIS A 108 -20.21 11.29 3.96
N PRO A 109 -20.98 12.37 4.23
CA PRO A 109 -21.09 13.50 3.30
C PRO A 109 -19.76 14.25 3.24
N ILE A 110 -19.41 14.69 2.04
CA ILE A 110 -18.17 15.40 1.78
C ILE A 110 -18.41 16.84 1.35
N TYR A 111 -17.47 17.74 1.68
CA TYR A 111 -17.52 19.15 1.39
C TYR A 111 -17.69 19.42 -0.11
N ARG A 112 -18.70 20.24 -0.43
CA ARG A 112 -19.07 20.62 -1.82
C ARG A 112 -19.30 19.44 -2.77
N ASN A 113 -19.84 18.34 -2.25
CA ASN A 113 -20.16 17.14 -3.03
C ASN A 113 -18.96 16.58 -3.83
N ALA A 114 -17.76 16.64 -3.25
CA ALA A 114 -16.59 16.05 -3.86
C ALA A 114 -16.73 14.51 -3.99
N ILE A 115 -15.98 13.94 -4.91
CA ILE A 115 -15.92 12.48 -5.11
C ILE A 115 -14.90 11.90 -4.13
N HIS A 116 -15.30 10.87 -3.37
CA HIS A 116 -14.36 10.12 -2.54
C HIS A 116 -13.48 9.25 -3.40
N THR A 117 -12.17 9.38 -3.25
CA THR A 117 -11.18 8.49 -3.87
C THR A 117 -10.24 7.93 -2.81
N LEU A 118 -9.75 6.72 -3.01
CA LEU A 118 -8.81 6.08 -2.12
C LEU A 118 -7.47 5.86 -2.83
N SER A 119 -6.38 5.85 -2.06
CA SER A 119 -5.06 5.51 -2.58
C SER A 119 -4.27 4.61 -1.64
N ALA A 120 -3.37 3.82 -2.21
CA ALA A 120 -2.31 3.10 -1.52
C ALA A 120 -0.96 3.57 -2.10
N LEU A 121 -0.55 4.80 -1.73
CA LEU A 121 0.54 5.54 -2.37
C LEU A 121 1.70 5.91 -1.44
N THR A 122 1.74 5.41 -0.19
CA THR A 122 2.83 5.76 0.73
C THR A 122 4.17 5.29 0.18
N ILE A 123 5.12 6.22 0.00
CA ILE A 123 6.45 5.92 -0.55
C ILE A 123 7.52 5.98 0.54
N THR A 124 7.55 7.04 1.34
CA THR A 124 8.54 7.26 2.41
C THR A 124 7.90 7.37 3.80
N SER A 125 6.68 7.85 3.88
CA SER A 125 5.93 8.00 5.14
C SER A 125 5.59 6.67 5.82
N ASN A 126 5.67 5.55 5.11
CA ASN A 126 5.53 4.19 5.66
C ASN A 126 6.49 3.92 6.84
N VAL A 127 7.71 4.48 6.81
CA VAL A 127 8.68 4.39 7.92
C VAL A 127 8.16 5.14 9.16
N MET A 128 7.67 6.37 8.97
CA MET A 128 7.14 7.20 10.05
C MET A 128 5.88 6.60 10.67
N TYR A 129 5.00 6.05 9.85
CA TYR A 129 3.80 5.35 10.33
C TYR A 129 4.16 4.07 11.07
N GLY A 130 5.12 3.30 10.55
CA GLY A 130 5.62 2.10 11.22
C GLY A 130 6.17 2.37 12.61
N LYS A 131 6.96 3.44 12.79
CA LYS A 131 7.49 3.87 14.10
C LYS A 131 6.39 4.11 15.15
N LYS A 132 5.19 4.48 14.71
CA LYS A 132 4.03 4.78 15.59
C LYS A 132 3.03 3.63 15.68
N THR A 133 3.26 2.53 14.97
CA THR A 133 2.35 1.38 14.92
C THR A 133 2.88 0.24 15.79
N GLY A 134 2.03 -0.28 16.66
CA GLY A 134 2.32 -1.45 17.51
C GLY A 134 2.63 -2.71 16.72
N SER A 135 3.02 -3.78 17.42
CA SER A 135 3.18 -5.11 16.81
C SER A 135 1.88 -5.59 16.18
N THR A 136 1.97 -6.38 15.14
CA THR A 136 0.83 -6.87 14.36
C THR A 136 0.79 -8.40 14.28
N PRO A 137 -0.40 -9.02 14.11
CA PRO A 137 -0.56 -10.49 14.12
C PRO A 137 0.25 -11.25 13.09
N ASP A 138 0.66 -10.59 12.00
CA ASP A 138 1.51 -11.13 10.96
C ASP A 138 2.98 -11.28 11.34
N GLY A 139 3.35 -10.84 12.54
CA GLY A 139 4.70 -10.93 13.11
C GLY A 139 5.54 -9.65 13.00
N ARG A 140 5.04 -8.57 12.35
CA ARG A 140 5.72 -7.27 12.35
C ARG A 140 5.76 -6.70 13.77
N LYS A 141 6.91 -6.21 14.21
CA LYS A 141 7.14 -5.70 15.57
C LYS A 141 6.87 -4.20 15.67
N LEU A 142 6.61 -3.77 16.90
CA LEU A 142 6.49 -2.35 17.25
C LEU A 142 7.65 -1.54 16.66
N GLY A 143 7.33 -0.50 15.91
CA GLY A 143 8.30 0.43 15.37
C GLY A 143 8.93 0.03 14.04
N GLU A 144 8.76 -1.21 13.58
CA GLU A 144 9.22 -1.62 12.26
C GLU A 144 8.47 -0.87 11.16
N PRO A 145 9.12 -0.52 10.04
CA PRO A 145 8.46 0.13 8.90
C PRO A 145 7.24 -0.66 8.40
N LEU A 146 6.26 0.05 7.87
CA LEU A 146 5.24 -0.55 7.02
C LEU A 146 5.80 -0.73 5.60
N ALA A 147 5.20 -1.60 4.79
CA ALA A 147 5.52 -1.68 3.37
C ALA A 147 5.10 -0.39 2.64
N PRO A 148 5.87 0.07 1.63
CA PRO A 148 5.50 1.24 0.84
C PRO A 148 4.33 0.92 -0.10
N GLY A 149 3.36 1.84 -0.21
CA GLY A 149 2.22 1.69 -1.12
C GLY A 149 1.47 0.38 -0.96
N ALA A 150 1.29 -0.31 -2.06
CA ALA A 150 0.66 -1.63 -2.12
C ALA A 150 1.66 -2.79 -2.16
N ASN A 151 2.94 -2.52 -1.92
CA ASN A 151 3.97 -3.56 -1.90
C ASN A 151 3.69 -4.63 -0.84
N PRO A 152 4.08 -5.88 -1.10
CA PRO A 152 4.25 -6.87 -0.04
C PRO A 152 5.20 -6.38 1.04
N MET A 153 5.06 -6.89 2.25
CA MET A 153 6.04 -6.65 3.30
C MET A 153 7.37 -7.32 2.93
N HIS A 154 8.47 -6.63 3.19
CA HIS A 154 9.81 -7.09 2.82
C HIS A 154 10.08 -8.53 3.26
N GLY A 155 10.56 -9.34 2.32
CA GLY A 155 10.91 -10.75 2.53
C GLY A 155 9.72 -11.71 2.63
N ARG A 156 8.49 -11.27 2.28
CA ARG A 156 7.30 -12.15 2.30
C ARG A 156 6.84 -12.62 0.94
N ASP A 157 7.31 -11.97 -0.13
CA ASP A 157 7.06 -12.31 -1.53
C ASP A 157 8.04 -13.39 -2.00
N GLU A 158 7.83 -14.61 -1.55
CA GLU A 158 8.75 -15.75 -1.71
C GLU A 158 8.60 -16.44 -3.07
N ASN A 159 7.48 -16.23 -3.79
CA ASN A 159 7.17 -16.88 -5.06
C ASN A 159 7.70 -16.15 -6.30
N GLY A 160 8.57 -15.16 -6.09
CA GLY A 160 9.26 -14.44 -7.15
C GLY A 160 8.49 -13.22 -7.68
N ALA A 161 9.14 -12.51 -8.58
CA ALA A 161 8.72 -11.19 -9.04
C ALA A 161 7.33 -11.15 -9.67
N LEU A 162 7.00 -12.13 -10.52
CA LEU A 162 5.69 -12.18 -11.19
C LEU A 162 4.55 -12.38 -10.19
N ALA A 163 4.73 -13.25 -9.20
CA ALA A 163 3.72 -13.47 -8.18
C ALA A 163 3.50 -12.21 -7.34
N SER A 164 4.58 -11.50 -6.98
CA SER A 164 4.51 -10.23 -6.25
C SER A 164 3.73 -9.17 -7.06
N LEU A 165 4.04 -9.02 -8.34
CA LEU A 165 3.34 -8.10 -9.23
C LEU A 165 1.87 -8.49 -9.44
N ASN A 166 1.57 -9.77 -9.60
CA ASN A 166 0.20 -10.27 -9.77
C ASN A 166 -0.67 -9.92 -8.55
N SER A 167 -0.16 -10.12 -7.34
CA SER A 167 -0.90 -9.75 -6.12
C SER A 167 -1.24 -8.26 -6.08
N VAL A 168 -0.30 -7.38 -6.45
CA VAL A 168 -0.55 -5.94 -6.50
C VAL A 168 -1.53 -5.57 -7.61
N ALA A 169 -1.46 -6.22 -8.78
CA ALA A 169 -2.36 -5.96 -9.90
C ALA A 169 -3.84 -6.25 -9.59
N LYS A 170 -4.12 -7.10 -8.59
CA LYS A 170 -5.50 -7.41 -8.15
C LYS A 170 -6.16 -6.25 -7.39
N ILE A 171 -5.40 -5.28 -6.87
CA ILE A 171 -5.97 -4.14 -6.14
C ILE A 171 -6.80 -3.28 -7.11
N PRO A 172 -8.10 -3.09 -6.86
CA PRO A 172 -9.02 -2.47 -7.80
C PRO A 172 -8.86 -0.93 -7.82
N TYR A 173 -7.92 -0.42 -8.62
CA TYR A 173 -7.67 1.02 -8.64
C TYR A 173 -8.76 1.80 -9.39
N ARG A 174 -9.40 1.22 -10.41
CA ARG A 174 -10.42 1.92 -11.22
C ARG A 174 -11.66 2.29 -10.43
N ASP A 175 -12.11 1.39 -9.55
CA ASP A 175 -13.39 1.51 -8.87
C ASP A 175 -13.25 1.87 -7.38
N VAL A 176 -12.10 1.57 -6.77
CA VAL A 176 -11.87 1.71 -5.34
C VAL A 176 -10.70 2.64 -5.03
N CYS A 177 -9.52 2.37 -5.58
CA CYS A 177 -8.30 3.15 -5.33
C CYS A 177 -8.01 4.12 -6.47
N GLN A 178 -8.98 4.95 -6.84
CA GLN A 178 -8.92 5.85 -8.01
C GLN A 178 -7.84 6.93 -7.89
N ASP A 179 -7.41 7.25 -6.68
CA ASP A 179 -6.30 8.17 -6.41
C ASP A 179 -4.92 7.50 -6.58
N GLY A 180 -4.88 6.20 -6.77
CA GLY A 180 -3.75 5.42 -7.24
C GLY A 180 -3.29 4.29 -6.32
N VAL A 181 -2.60 3.34 -6.95
CA VAL A 181 -1.94 2.20 -6.29
C VAL A 181 -0.49 2.20 -6.71
N SER A 182 0.43 2.49 -5.78
CA SER A 182 1.86 2.46 -6.09
C SER A 182 2.47 1.11 -5.76
N ASN A 183 3.35 0.67 -6.64
CA ASN A 183 4.21 -0.46 -6.43
C ASN A 183 5.65 -0.07 -6.76
N THR A 184 6.59 -0.41 -5.92
CA THR A 184 8.03 -0.21 -6.13
C THR A 184 8.68 -1.56 -6.28
N PHE A 185 9.30 -1.79 -7.43
CA PHE A 185 9.92 -3.05 -7.80
C PHE A 185 11.42 -2.84 -8.05
N SER A 186 12.26 -3.57 -7.32
CA SER A 186 13.72 -3.48 -7.48
C SER A 186 14.24 -4.65 -8.29
N ILE A 187 15.02 -4.36 -9.33
CA ILE A 187 15.56 -5.35 -10.25
C ILE A 187 17.09 -5.30 -10.22
N VAL A 188 17.69 -6.48 -10.13
CA VAL A 188 19.10 -6.70 -10.46
C VAL A 188 19.17 -7.09 -11.93
N PRO A 189 19.92 -6.37 -12.80
CA PRO A 189 19.92 -6.63 -14.24
C PRO A 189 20.23 -8.06 -14.63
N ASP A 190 21.12 -8.73 -13.90
CA ASP A 190 21.52 -10.12 -14.19
C ASP A 190 20.38 -11.13 -13.95
N ALA A 191 19.39 -10.79 -13.12
CA ALA A 191 18.20 -11.62 -12.93
C ALA A 191 17.26 -11.59 -14.15
N LEU A 192 17.36 -10.57 -15.01
CA LEU A 192 16.56 -10.45 -16.23
C LEU A 192 17.15 -11.18 -17.43
N GLY A 193 18.44 -11.51 -17.44
CA GLY A 193 19.03 -12.21 -18.56
C GLY A 193 20.55 -12.02 -18.67
N LYS A 194 21.15 -12.80 -19.56
CA LYS A 194 22.61 -12.84 -19.74
C LYS A 194 23.17 -11.69 -20.57
N ASP A 195 22.36 -11.16 -21.48
CA ASP A 195 22.73 -10.07 -22.37
C ASP A 195 21.66 -8.97 -22.39
N GLN A 196 21.96 -7.86 -23.02
CA GLN A 196 21.09 -6.69 -23.05
C GLN A 196 19.76 -6.98 -23.77
N GLU A 197 19.78 -7.72 -24.87
CA GLU A 197 18.57 -8.03 -25.63
C GLU A 197 17.61 -8.87 -24.80
N GLN A 198 18.09 -9.91 -24.16
CA GLN A 198 17.30 -10.77 -23.27
C GLN A 198 16.76 -9.98 -22.08
N ARG A 199 17.58 -9.10 -21.46
CA ARG A 199 17.16 -8.24 -20.35
C ARG A 199 16.01 -7.32 -20.73
N VAL A 200 16.11 -6.65 -21.89
CA VAL A 200 15.07 -5.77 -22.42
C VAL A 200 13.79 -6.58 -22.70
N GLN A 201 13.91 -7.71 -23.38
CA GLN A 201 12.78 -8.56 -23.71
C GLN A 201 12.04 -9.05 -22.45
N ASN A 202 12.77 -9.55 -21.47
CA ASN A 202 12.18 -10.07 -20.24
C ASN A 202 11.55 -8.93 -19.39
N LEU A 203 12.19 -7.77 -19.30
CA LEU A 203 11.61 -6.61 -18.62
C LEU A 203 10.31 -6.16 -19.31
N THR A 204 10.32 -6.06 -20.63
CA THR A 204 9.12 -5.70 -21.40
C THR A 204 7.99 -6.69 -21.14
N THR A 205 8.29 -7.99 -21.17
CA THR A 205 7.28 -9.03 -20.90
C THR A 205 6.69 -8.93 -19.49
N ILE A 206 7.52 -8.63 -18.48
CA ILE A 206 7.06 -8.42 -17.10
C ILE A 206 6.14 -7.20 -17.02
N LEU A 207 6.54 -6.08 -17.64
CA LEU A 207 5.76 -4.84 -17.63
C LEU A 207 4.43 -5.02 -18.37
N ASP A 208 4.45 -5.62 -19.55
CA ASP A 208 3.23 -5.89 -20.33
C ASP A 208 2.28 -6.79 -19.55
N GLY A 209 2.80 -7.88 -18.95
CA GLY A 209 2.00 -8.79 -18.13
C GLY A 209 1.36 -8.11 -16.94
N TYR A 210 2.08 -7.22 -16.26
CA TYR A 210 1.58 -6.44 -15.14
C TYR A 210 0.45 -5.49 -15.54
N PHE A 211 0.65 -4.70 -16.60
CA PHE A 211 -0.34 -3.71 -17.03
C PHE A 211 -1.56 -4.31 -17.73
N VAL A 212 -1.41 -5.42 -18.46
CA VAL A 212 -2.54 -6.15 -19.06
C VAL A 212 -3.52 -6.67 -18.01
N GLN A 213 -3.05 -6.98 -16.80
CA GLN A 213 -3.90 -7.36 -15.67
C GLN A 213 -4.67 -6.17 -15.06
N GLY A 214 -4.45 -4.96 -15.54
CA GLY A 214 -5.13 -3.75 -15.08
C GLY A 214 -4.39 -3.02 -13.95
N ALA A 215 -3.10 -3.29 -13.74
CA ALA A 215 -2.30 -2.58 -12.76
C ALA A 215 -2.17 -1.08 -13.08
N HIS A 216 -2.03 -0.26 -12.05
CA HIS A 216 -2.01 1.20 -12.17
C HIS A 216 -0.61 1.77 -12.38
N HIS A 217 0.35 1.44 -11.51
CA HIS A 217 1.65 2.10 -11.46
C HIS A 217 2.74 1.11 -11.04
N LEU A 218 3.90 1.25 -11.65
CA LEU A 218 5.10 0.54 -11.23
C LEU A 218 6.31 1.48 -11.26
N ASN A 219 6.97 1.64 -10.13
CA ASN A 219 8.26 2.28 -10.02
C ASN A 219 9.36 1.21 -10.06
N VAL A 220 10.20 1.23 -11.09
CA VAL A 220 11.27 0.24 -11.27
C VAL A 220 12.60 0.84 -10.83
N ASN A 221 13.17 0.30 -9.76
CA ASN A 221 14.54 0.59 -9.35
C ASN A 221 15.49 -0.45 -9.94
N VAL A 222 16.53 0.01 -10.60
CA VAL A 222 17.58 -0.85 -11.15
C VAL A 222 18.83 -0.69 -10.28
N MET A 223 19.21 -1.75 -9.59
CA MET A 223 20.35 -1.75 -8.67
C MET A 223 21.27 -2.93 -8.95
N HIS A 224 22.58 -2.70 -8.89
CA HIS A 224 23.55 -3.78 -8.97
C HIS A 224 23.62 -4.55 -7.64
N ARG A 225 23.90 -5.85 -7.74
CA ARG A 225 23.99 -6.72 -6.55
C ARG A 225 25.02 -6.23 -5.54
N GLU A 226 26.14 -5.71 -6.02
CA GLU A 226 27.23 -5.16 -5.20
C GLU A 226 26.76 -3.94 -4.40
N THR A 227 25.94 -3.06 -5.00
CA THR A 227 25.36 -1.90 -4.32
C THR A 227 24.42 -2.34 -3.19
N LEU A 228 23.62 -3.37 -3.42
CA LEU A 228 22.72 -3.92 -2.41
C LEU A 228 23.49 -4.54 -1.23
N ILE A 229 24.58 -5.26 -1.52
CA ILE A 229 25.44 -5.83 -0.48
C ILE A 229 26.12 -4.73 0.32
N ASP A 230 26.71 -3.72 -0.34
CA ASP A 230 27.35 -2.59 0.37
C ASP A 230 26.33 -1.82 1.23
N ALA A 231 25.08 -1.66 0.76
CA ALA A 231 24.02 -1.04 1.54
C ALA A 231 23.60 -1.85 2.77
N MET A 232 23.69 -3.17 2.73
CA MET A 232 23.45 -4.03 3.89
C MET A 232 24.58 -3.94 4.91
N GLU A 233 25.83 -3.82 4.45
CA GLU A 233 27.03 -3.73 5.30
C GLU A 233 27.24 -2.30 5.84
N HIS A 234 26.84 -1.30 5.08
CA HIS A 234 27.05 0.12 5.35
C HIS A 234 25.78 0.96 5.17
N PRO A 235 24.70 0.71 5.93
CA PRO A 235 23.42 1.40 5.74
C PRO A 235 23.52 2.92 5.93
N GLU A 236 24.53 3.42 6.63
CA GLU A 236 24.78 4.84 6.84
C GLU A 236 25.19 5.59 5.58
N LYS A 237 25.64 4.90 4.52
CA LYS A 237 25.98 5.49 3.21
C LYS A 237 24.78 5.66 2.29
N TYR A 238 23.67 5.01 2.62
CA TYR A 238 22.45 4.94 1.78
C TYR A 238 21.25 5.44 2.58
N PRO A 239 21.06 6.75 2.74
CA PRO A 239 19.98 7.35 3.53
C PRO A 239 18.59 7.21 2.91
#